data_40896eb4b9a30004af4d4329a8a1fb16
#
_entry.id   40896eb4b9a30004af4d4329a8a1fb16
#
_cell.length_a   1.000
_cell.length_b   1.000
_cell.length_c   1.000
_cell.angle_alpha   90.00
_cell.angle_beta   90.00
_cell.angle_gamma   90.00
#
_symmetry.space_group_name_H-M   'P 1'
#
loop_
_entity.id
_entity.type
_entity.pdbx_description
1 polymer ?
#
loop_
_entity_poly.entity_id
_entity_poly.type
_entity_poly.pdbx_seq_one_letter_code
_entity_poly.pdbx_strand_id
1 'polypeptide(L)'
;LAALASETLFQLKNDAADLLAAAKAIVEHIDRALDLKYADRAHQLRLAAGKDTGVVHFDDGHVRITADLPKKVDWDQTRLAEITRRIAANGDDPSEYVDISYRISETKFNAWPESLKSAFAPARTLKTGKPGFRLALLQE
;
A
#
# COMPACT_ATOMS: atom_id res chain seq x y z
N LEU A 1 22.67 7.39 -21.92
CA LEU A 1 22.08 8.31 -20.92
C LEU A 1 23.11 8.80 -19.92
N ALA A 2 23.89 7.92 -19.28
CA ALA A 2 24.86 8.31 -18.23
C ALA A 2 25.94 9.33 -18.70
N ALA A 3 26.20 9.43 -20.02
CA ALA A 3 27.16 10.38 -20.57
C ALA A 3 26.54 11.77 -20.89
N LEU A 4 25.25 11.97 -20.66
CA LEU A 4 24.59 13.24 -20.90
C LEU A 4 24.97 14.28 -19.83
N ALA A 5 24.95 15.56 -20.20
CA ALA A 5 25.12 16.65 -19.26
C ALA A 5 24.04 16.64 -18.17
N SER A 6 24.37 17.13 -16.98
CA SER A 6 23.47 17.16 -15.82
C SER A 6 22.19 17.95 -16.08
N GLU A 7 22.28 19.03 -16.83
CA GLU A 7 21.14 19.86 -17.24
C GLU A 7 20.18 19.08 -18.14
N THR A 8 20.71 18.28 -19.05
CA THR A 8 19.92 17.41 -19.92
C THR A 8 19.21 16.31 -19.11
N LEU A 9 19.92 15.70 -18.16
CA LEU A 9 19.35 14.69 -17.27
C LEU A 9 18.27 15.29 -16.34
N PHE A 10 18.47 16.50 -15.87
CA PHE A 10 17.47 17.24 -15.11
C PHE A 10 16.18 17.43 -15.93
N GLN A 11 16.31 17.92 -17.17
CA GLN A 11 15.15 18.12 -18.04
C GLN A 11 14.42 16.80 -18.36
N LEU A 12 15.16 15.77 -18.75
CA LEU A 12 14.58 14.45 -19.04
C LEU A 12 13.86 13.86 -17.83
N LYS A 13 14.39 14.06 -16.64
CA LYS A 13 13.76 13.57 -15.41
C LYS A 13 12.43 14.28 -15.13
N ASN A 14 12.39 15.59 -15.34
CA ASN A 14 11.17 16.38 -15.19
C ASN A 14 10.13 15.99 -16.26
N ASP A 15 10.53 15.89 -17.51
CA ASP A 15 9.64 15.48 -18.61
C ASP A 15 9.04 14.09 -18.37
N ALA A 16 9.85 13.15 -17.89
CA ALA A 16 9.38 11.82 -17.53
C ALA A 16 8.39 11.84 -16.36
N ALA A 17 8.63 12.68 -15.36
CA ALA A 17 7.71 12.86 -14.23
C ALA A 17 6.38 13.45 -14.67
N ASP A 18 6.39 14.44 -15.58
CA ASP A 18 5.19 15.07 -16.14
C ASP A 18 4.38 14.07 -16.99
N LEU A 19 5.05 13.27 -17.81
CA LEU A 19 4.41 12.20 -18.59
C LEU A 19 3.75 11.17 -17.68
N LEU A 20 4.42 10.76 -16.61
CA LEU A 20 3.86 9.81 -15.65
C LEU A 20 2.62 10.40 -14.96
N ALA A 21 2.68 11.65 -14.54
CA ALA A 21 1.56 12.33 -13.90
C ALA A 21 0.36 12.47 -14.85
N ALA A 22 0.61 12.83 -16.12
CA ALA A 22 -0.42 12.92 -17.14
C ALA A 22 -1.07 11.55 -17.42
N ALA A 23 -0.27 10.49 -17.53
CA ALA A 23 -0.78 9.14 -17.72
C ALA A 23 -1.65 8.68 -16.55
N LYS A 24 -1.23 8.93 -15.32
CA LYS A 24 -2.03 8.63 -14.12
C LYS A 24 -3.36 9.36 -14.11
N ALA A 25 -3.36 10.65 -14.44
CA ALA A 25 -4.58 11.45 -14.52
C ALA A 25 -5.57 10.91 -15.56
N ILE A 26 -5.07 10.46 -16.71
CA ILE A 26 -5.90 9.83 -17.74
C ILE A 26 -6.50 8.52 -17.25
N VAL A 27 -5.70 7.66 -16.61
CA VAL A 27 -6.18 6.39 -16.03
C VAL A 27 -7.28 6.65 -15.00
N GLU A 28 -7.07 7.56 -14.07
CA GLU A 28 -8.07 7.92 -13.04
C GLU A 28 -9.36 8.48 -13.67
N HIS A 29 -9.26 9.23 -14.75
CA HIS A 29 -10.42 9.74 -15.47
C HIS A 29 -11.23 8.63 -16.14
N ILE A 30 -10.53 7.67 -16.78
CA ILE A 30 -11.15 6.49 -17.38
C ILE A 30 -11.80 5.62 -16.29
N ASP A 31 -11.11 5.37 -15.18
CA ASP A 31 -11.63 4.56 -14.08
C ASP A 31 -12.92 5.17 -13.50
N ARG A 32 -12.96 6.48 -13.32
CA ARG A 32 -14.21 7.17 -12.90
C ARG A 32 -15.33 7.02 -13.93
N ALA A 33 -15.02 7.08 -15.21
CA ALA A 33 -16.02 6.88 -16.25
C ALA A 33 -16.56 5.44 -16.26
N LEU A 34 -15.69 4.45 -16.04
CA LEU A 34 -16.07 3.04 -15.92
C LEU A 34 -16.94 2.81 -14.68
N ASP A 35 -16.60 3.41 -13.56
CA ASP A 35 -17.41 3.34 -12.34
C ASP A 35 -18.80 3.93 -12.57
N LEU A 36 -18.89 5.12 -13.12
CA LEU A 36 -20.18 5.75 -13.47
C LEU A 36 -21.02 4.90 -14.43
N LYS A 37 -20.37 4.24 -15.36
CA LYS A 37 -21.07 3.42 -16.37
C LYS A 37 -21.54 2.08 -15.81
N TYR A 38 -20.76 1.43 -14.96
CA TYR A 38 -20.97 0.01 -14.63
C TYR A 38 -21.24 -0.29 -13.16
N ALA A 39 -21.03 0.67 -12.23
CA ALA A 39 -21.16 0.40 -10.81
C ALA A 39 -22.54 -0.15 -10.41
N ASP A 40 -23.63 0.44 -10.91
CA ASP A 40 -24.97 0.01 -10.58
C ASP A 40 -25.27 -1.40 -11.10
N ARG A 41 -24.87 -1.71 -12.33
CA ARG A 41 -25.04 -3.05 -12.90
C ARG A 41 -24.26 -4.10 -12.12
N ALA A 42 -23.01 -3.79 -11.77
CA ALA A 42 -22.19 -4.67 -10.95
C ALA A 42 -22.79 -4.89 -9.56
N HIS A 43 -23.31 -3.84 -8.93
CA HIS A 43 -23.98 -3.92 -7.64
C HIS A 43 -25.21 -4.84 -7.68
N GLN A 44 -26.07 -4.67 -8.68
CA GLN A 44 -27.25 -5.52 -8.86
C GLN A 44 -26.89 -7.00 -9.07
N LEU A 45 -25.82 -7.27 -9.82
CA LEU A 45 -25.34 -8.65 -10.01
C LEU A 45 -24.78 -9.25 -8.71
N ARG A 46 -24.10 -8.47 -7.88
CA ARG A 46 -23.64 -8.92 -6.56
C ARG A 46 -24.82 -9.24 -5.65
N LEU A 47 -25.82 -8.37 -5.59
CA LEU A 47 -27.05 -8.63 -4.80
C LEU A 47 -27.76 -9.89 -5.25
N ALA A 48 -27.91 -10.10 -6.57
CA ALA A 48 -28.54 -11.30 -7.11
C ALA A 48 -27.75 -12.58 -6.76
N ALA A 49 -26.43 -12.50 -6.59
CA ALA A 49 -25.56 -13.59 -6.17
C ALA A 49 -25.43 -13.72 -4.64
N GLY A 50 -26.15 -12.90 -3.87
CA GLY A 50 -26.06 -12.88 -2.40
C GLY A 50 -24.74 -12.36 -1.86
N LYS A 51 -24.09 -11.43 -2.57
CA LYS A 51 -22.79 -10.85 -2.22
C LYS A 51 -22.91 -9.35 -1.98
N ASP A 52 -22.09 -8.83 -1.06
CA ASP A 52 -21.90 -7.39 -0.87
C ASP A 52 -20.62 -6.89 -1.55
N THR A 53 -19.64 -7.75 -1.72
CA THR A 53 -18.31 -7.47 -2.28
C THR A 53 -17.89 -8.55 -3.26
N GLY A 54 -16.72 -8.40 -3.86
CA GLY A 54 -16.11 -9.40 -4.71
C GLY A 54 -16.34 -9.18 -6.20
N VAL A 55 -16.02 -10.18 -6.98
CA VAL A 55 -15.95 -10.12 -8.44
C VAL A 55 -17.28 -10.54 -9.06
N VAL A 56 -17.75 -9.77 -10.03
CA VAL A 56 -18.84 -10.14 -10.94
C VAL A 56 -18.40 -9.88 -12.38
N HIS A 57 -19.00 -10.64 -13.29
CA HIS A 57 -18.72 -10.57 -14.72
C HIS A 57 -20.00 -10.31 -15.51
N PHE A 58 -19.89 -9.50 -16.54
CA PHE A 58 -20.97 -9.29 -17.51
C PHE A 58 -20.40 -8.78 -18.84
N ASP A 59 -21.17 -8.90 -19.89
CA ASP A 59 -20.74 -8.46 -21.21
C ASP A 59 -21.46 -7.16 -21.58
N ASP A 60 -20.71 -6.24 -22.19
CA ASP A 60 -21.23 -5.05 -22.84
C ASP A 60 -20.70 -5.01 -24.28
N GLY A 61 -21.56 -5.30 -25.25
CA GLY A 61 -21.16 -5.52 -26.64
C GLY A 61 -20.19 -6.69 -26.75
N HIS A 62 -19.00 -6.42 -27.29
CA HIS A 62 -17.95 -7.42 -27.45
C HIS A 62 -16.90 -7.39 -26.33
N VAL A 63 -17.17 -6.66 -25.26
CA VAL A 63 -16.24 -6.50 -24.13
C VAL A 63 -16.82 -7.18 -22.90
N ARG A 64 -16.03 -8.06 -22.29
CA ARG A 64 -16.34 -8.61 -21.00
C ARG A 64 -15.85 -7.66 -19.90
N ILE A 65 -16.77 -7.27 -19.05
CA ILE A 65 -16.51 -6.44 -17.89
C ILE A 65 -16.34 -7.35 -16.66
N THR A 66 -15.22 -7.19 -15.99
CA THR A 66 -14.96 -7.78 -14.68
C THR A 66 -14.95 -6.67 -13.66
N ALA A 67 -15.94 -6.64 -12.79
CA ALA A 67 -16.05 -5.64 -11.74
C ALA A 67 -15.67 -6.27 -10.40
N ASP A 68 -14.60 -5.79 -9.81
CA ASP A 68 -14.12 -6.23 -8.50
C ASP A 68 -14.36 -5.14 -7.46
N LEU A 69 -15.13 -5.47 -6.43
CA LEU A 69 -15.27 -4.64 -5.24
C LEU A 69 -14.56 -5.35 -4.08
N PRO A 70 -13.30 -4.99 -3.81
CA PRO A 70 -12.51 -5.69 -2.81
C PRO A 70 -13.05 -5.46 -1.40
N LYS A 71 -13.02 -6.51 -0.60
CA LYS A 71 -13.33 -6.42 0.82
C LYS A 71 -12.12 -5.86 1.57
N LYS A 72 -12.34 -4.79 2.32
CA LYS A 72 -11.35 -4.24 3.25
C LYS A 72 -11.81 -4.48 4.67
N VAL A 73 -10.92 -5.02 5.49
CA VAL A 73 -11.18 -5.25 6.90
C VAL A 73 -10.06 -4.59 7.70
N ASP A 74 -10.44 -3.68 8.57
CA ASP A 74 -9.51 -3.05 9.52
C ASP A 74 -9.77 -3.62 10.92
N TRP A 75 -8.69 -3.94 11.61
CA TRP A 75 -8.75 -4.46 12.96
C TRP A 75 -8.23 -3.42 13.95
N ASP A 76 -9.06 -3.11 14.95
CA ASP A 76 -8.67 -2.26 16.08
C ASP A 76 -7.60 -2.96 16.91
N GLN A 77 -6.36 -2.46 16.83
CA GLN A 77 -5.20 -3.09 17.46
C GLN A 77 -5.30 -3.08 19.00
N THR A 78 -5.91 -2.05 19.59
CA THR A 78 -6.12 -1.99 21.03
C THR A 78 -7.08 -3.07 21.50
N ARG A 79 -8.19 -3.24 20.81
CA ARG A 79 -9.17 -4.30 21.10
C ARG A 79 -8.60 -5.69 20.85
N LEU A 80 -7.83 -5.88 19.77
CA LEU A 80 -7.15 -7.16 19.51
C LEU A 80 -6.16 -7.51 20.62
N ALA A 81 -5.40 -6.55 21.14
CA ALA A 81 -4.50 -6.77 22.25
C ALA A 81 -5.25 -7.22 23.51
N GLU A 82 -6.41 -6.65 23.82
CA GLU A 82 -7.25 -7.05 24.94
C GLU A 82 -7.81 -8.47 24.78
N ILE A 83 -8.29 -8.79 23.57
CA ILE A 83 -8.79 -10.13 23.23
C ILE A 83 -7.67 -11.17 23.37
N THR A 84 -6.49 -10.83 22.84
CA THR A 84 -5.29 -11.70 22.92
C THR A 84 -4.91 -12.01 24.37
N ARG A 85 -4.93 -11.01 25.25
CA ARG A 85 -4.68 -11.21 26.69
C ARG A 85 -5.73 -12.11 27.35
N ARG A 86 -7.00 -11.97 27.00
CA ARG A 86 -8.08 -12.82 27.51
C ARG A 86 -7.92 -14.28 27.06
N ILE A 87 -7.56 -14.50 25.79
CA ILE A 87 -7.30 -15.84 25.26
C ILE A 87 -6.17 -16.50 26.06
N ALA A 88 -5.06 -15.80 26.27
CA ALA A 88 -3.93 -16.30 27.06
C ALA A 88 -4.31 -16.57 28.53
N ALA A 89 -5.10 -15.70 29.15
CA ALA A 89 -5.57 -15.86 30.54
C ALA A 89 -6.49 -17.09 30.71
N ASN A 90 -7.21 -17.49 29.65
CA ASN A 90 -8.04 -18.69 29.65
C ASN A 90 -7.25 -19.99 29.38
N GLY A 91 -5.93 -19.91 29.19
CA GLY A 91 -5.06 -21.04 28.96
C GLY A 91 -4.89 -21.47 27.50
N ASP A 92 -5.49 -20.74 26.56
CA ASP A 92 -5.35 -20.97 25.12
C ASP A 92 -4.13 -20.21 24.57
N ASP A 93 -3.60 -20.69 23.44
CA ASP A 93 -2.51 -20.03 22.73
C ASP A 93 -3.06 -18.98 21.76
N PRO A 94 -2.83 -17.67 21.99
CA PRO A 94 -3.31 -16.62 21.10
C PRO A 94 -2.80 -16.75 19.66
N SER A 95 -1.62 -17.35 19.44
CA SER A 95 -1.03 -17.51 18.10
C SER A 95 -1.83 -18.43 17.18
N GLU A 96 -2.74 -19.24 17.70
CA GLU A 96 -3.69 -20.03 16.92
C GLU A 96 -4.74 -19.18 16.22
N TYR A 97 -4.98 -17.94 16.68
CA TYR A 97 -6.05 -17.06 16.21
C TYR A 97 -5.54 -15.75 15.59
N VAL A 98 -4.40 -15.23 16.06
CA VAL A 98 -3.84 -13.94 15.64
C VAL A 98 -2.35 -14.06 15.38
N ASP A 99 -1.90 -13.37 14.34
CA ASP A 99 -0.48 -13.17 14.08
C ASP A 99 0.00 -11.95 14.86
N ILE A 100 1.03 -12.15 15.70
CA ILE A 100 1.60 -11.09 16.51
C ILE A 100 2.96 -10.70 15.95
N SER A 101 3.11 -9.42 15.60
CA SER A 101 4.38 -8.86 15.13
C SER A 101 4.83 -7.70 16.00
N TYR A 102 6.14 -7.56 16.14
CA TYR A 102 6.76 -6.47 16.90
C TYR A 102 7.39 -5.47 15.93
N ARG A 103 7.17 -4.18 16.19
CA ARG A 103 7.74 -3.10 15.42
C ARG A 103 8.49 -2.15 16.33
N ILE A 104 9.62 -1.69 15.84
CA ILE A 104 10.44 -0.68 16.51
C ILE A 104 10.61 0.50 15.55
N SER A 105 10.27 1.70 16.02
CA SER A 105 10.58 2.94 15.29
C SER A 105 12.08 3.17 15.31
N GLU A 106 12.69 3.31 14.14
CA GLU A 106 14.13 3.59 14.03
C GLU A 106 14.50 4.91 14.69
N THR A 107 13.65 5.91 14.62
CA THR A 107 13.84 7.19 15.32
C THR A 107 13.90 7.02 16.83
N LYS A 108 12.98 6.23 17.40
CA LYS A 108 12.99 5.91 18.83
C LYS A 108 14.19 5.07 19.22
N PHE A 109 14.53 4.06 18.42
CA PHE A 109 15.72 3.23 18.65
C PHE A 109 17.00 4.06 18.75
N ASN A 110 17.18 5.00 17.83
CA ASN A 110 18.36 5.88 17.81
C ASN A 110 18.47 6.77 19.06
N ALA A 111 17.36 7.08 19.71
CA ALA A 111 17.34 7.88 20.95
C ALA A 111 17.56 7.06 22.23
N TRP A 112 17.61 5.73 22.15
CA TRP A 112 17.78 4.87 23.32
C TRP A 112 19.21 4.89 23.84
N PRO A 113 19.39 4.60 25.16
CA PRO A 113 20.73 4.38 25.72
C PRO A 113 21.43 3.20 25.06
N GLU A 114 22.76 3.24 24.97
CA GLU A 114 23.57 2.18 24.34
C GLU A 114 23.35 0.79 24.96
N SER A 115 23.13 0.71 26.25
CA SER A 115 22.83 -0.56 26.93
C SER A 115 21.55 -1.22 26.40
N LEU A 116 20.51 -0.42 26.13
CA LEU A 116 19.25 -0.92 25.57
C LEU A 116 19.40 -1.27 24.09
N LYS A 117 20.08 -0.43 23.31
CA LYS A 117 20.39 -0.72 21.90
C LYS A 117 21.14 -2.05 21.75
N SER A 118 22.12 -2.30 22.60
CA SER A 118 22.91 -3.52 22.60
C SER A 118 22.06 -4.78 22.82
N ALA A 119 21.03 -4.69 23.65
CA ALA A 119 20.11 -5.80 23.90
C ALA A 119 19.27 -6.15 22.66
N PHE A 120 18.95 -5.18 21.80
CA PHE A 120 18.17 -5.36 20.59
C PHE A 120 19.02 -5.61 19.33
N ALA A 121 20.31 -5.34 19.38
CA ALA A 121 21.21 -5.47 18.24
C ALA A 121 21.15 -6.83 17.53
N PRO A 122 21.07 -7.98 18.21
CA PRO A 122 20.97 -9.28 17.56
C PRO A 122 19.75 -9.46 16.67
N ALA A 123 18.67 -8.73 16.93
CA ALA A 123 17.43 -8.77 16.18
C ALA A 123 17.38 -7.72 15.04
N ARG A 124 18.38 -6.82 14.97
CA ARG A 124 18.42 -5.72 14.01
C ARG A 124 19.37 -6.02 12.85
N THR A 125 18.86 -5.92 11.62
CA THR A 125 19.67 -5.99 10.40
C THR A 125 19.49 -4.70 9.62
N LEU A 126 20.58 -3.98 9.38
CA LEU A 126 20.60 -2.80 8.52
C LEU A 126 20.75 -3.24 7.07
N LYS A 127 19.79 -2.86 6.24
CA LYS A 127 19.83 -3.05 4.79
C LYS A 127 19.71 -1.69 4.10
N THR A 128 20.40 -1.53 2.98
CA THR A 128 20.27 -0.34 2.14
C THR A 128 19.29 -0.59 1.01
N GLY A 129 18.48 0.42 0.70
CA GLY A 129 17.63 0.42 -0.47
C GLY A 129 18.34 0.87 -1.74
N LYS A 130 17.60 0.95 -2.83
CA LYS A 130 18.10 1.53 -4.08
C LYS A 130 18.41 3.02 -3.89
N PRO A 131 19.61 3.50 -4.27
CA PRO A 131 19.92 4.93 -4.17
C PRO A 131 19.03 5.76 -5.08
N GLY A 132 18.59 6.90 -4.58
CA GLY A 132 17.82 7.89 -5.33
C GLY A 132 18.61 9.17 -5.52
N PHE A 133 18.35 9.86 -6.61
CA PHE A 133 19.02 11.12 -6.95
C PHE A 133 17.97 12.20 -7.21
N ARG A 134 18.15 13.35 -6.60
CA ARG A 134 17.35 14.56 -6.86
C ARG A 134 18.26 15.57 -7.54
N LEU A 135 17.75 16.22 -8.56
CA LEU A 135 18.47 17.27 -9.27
C LEU A 135 17.73 18.58 -9.09
N ALA A 136 18.47 19.65 -8.90
CA ALA A 136 17.97 21.01 -8.81
C ALA A 136 18.93 21.95 -9.55
N LEU A 137 18.38 22.92 -10.24
CA LEU A 137 19.21 23.99 -10.83
C LEU A 137 19.72 24.91 -9.72
N LEU A 138 21.00 25.26 -9.78
CA LEU A 138 21.57 26.28 -8.90
C LEU A 138 21.02 27.64 -9.32
N GLN A 139 20.65 28.46 -8.37
CA GLN A 139 20.30 29.84 -8.61
C GLN A 139 21.61 30.65 -8.75
N GLU A 140 21.67 31.51 -9.79
CA GLU A 140 22.77 32.45 -9.94
C GLU A 140 22.70 33.59 -8.91
#